data_b205c1be83f6b89894bc35a0322351f2
#
_entry.id   b205c1be83f6b89894bc35a0322351f2
#
_cell.length_a   1.000
_cell.length_b   1.000
_cell.length_c   1.000
_cell.angle_alpha   90.00
_cell.angle_beta   90.00
_cell.angle_gamma   90.00
#
_symmetry.space_group_name_H-M   'P 1'
#
loop_
_entity.id
_entity.type
_entity.pdbx_description
1 polymer ?
#
loop_
_entity_poly.entity_id
_entity_poly.type
_entity_poly.pdbx_seq_one_letter_code
_entity_poly.pdbx_strand_id
1 'polypeptide(L)'
;MIRQPDTNDPLLGRPFALYDTVLDGAGQPIGLDVVYLVVGKLTGLLAESKAGDRLEVWGPLGNGFPDLSGLNHVGLVAGGIGQTPFLAYIRELLGTRGYAGQPARHSVQRVSLFYGVRSADFLAGVDDFMAAGADLHLATDDGSCGFKGFVTQLLEEHERPQHLVGCGPGPMMKALAMLAQQWKVPCHLSLETPMACGIGICFSCVTKVKTPESPTGWDYRRVCVDGPVFDAENLSWE
;
A
#
# COMPACT_ATOMS: atom_id res chain seq x y z
N MET A 1 -5.11 -11.21 5.78
CA MET A 1 -4.61 -12.55 5.36
C MET A 1 -5.75 -13.32 4.72
N ILE A 2 -5.46 -14.02 3.62
CA ILE A 2 -6.46 -14.86 2.91
C ILE A 2 -5.84 -16.24 2.67
N ARG A 3 -6.65 -17.30 2.82
CA ARG A 3 -6.31 -18.70 2.57
C ARG A 3 -7.50 -19.40 1.91
N GLN A 4 -7.23 -20.40 1.06
CA GLN A 4 -8.26 -21.35 0.65
C GLN A 4 -8.48 -22.37 1.77
N PRO A 5 -9.74 -22.67 2.13
CA PRO A 5 -10.06 -23.75 3.04
C PRO A 5 -9.72 -25.11 2.41
N ASP A 6 -9.66 -26.13 3.25
CA ASP A 6 -9.53 -27.53 2.84
C ASP A 6 -8.30 -27.87 1.98
N THR A 7 -7.26 -27.01 1.99
CA THR A 7 -5.99 -27.28 1.34
C THR A 7 -4.82 -27.18 2.33
N ASN A 8 -3.89 -28.12 2.22
CA ASN A 8 -2.64 -28.11 2.95
C ASN A 8 -1.47 -27.58 2.10
N ASP A 9 -1.73 -27.19 0.86
CA ASP A 9 -0.71 -26.70 -0.05
C ASP A 9 -1.26 -25.60 -0.99
N PRO A 10 -1.03 -24.32 -0.68
CA PRO A 10 -0.22 -23.81 0.44
C PRO A 10 -0.98 -23.83 1.78
N LEU A 11 -0.29 -24.28 2.83
CA LEU A 11 -0.83 -24.32 4.19
C LEU A 11 -1.12 -22.94 4.77
N LEU A 12 -0.24 -21.98 4.49
CA LEU A 12 -0.30 -20.64 5.07
C LEU A 12 -1.01 -19.65 4.14
N GLY A 13 -1.80 -18.78 4.72
CA GLY A 13 -2.39 -17.62 4.02
C GLY A 13 -1.35 -16.62 3.55
N ARG A 14 -1.81 -15.66 2.75
CA ARG A 14 -0.99 -14.53 2.29
C ARG A 14 -1.63 -13.22 2.71
N PRO A 15 -0.82 -12.20 3.00
CA PRO A 15 -1.31 -10.85 3.23
C PRO A 15 -1.78 -10.25 1.91
N PHE A 16 -2.88 -9.53 1.98
CA PHE A 16 -3.36 -8.69 0.88
C PHE A 16 -3.72 -7.32 1.46
N ALA A 17 -3.39 -6.29 0.71
CA ALA A 17 -3.87 -4.95 1.01
C ALA A 17 -5.37 -4.87 0.69
N LEU A 18 -6.10 -4.10 1.47
CA LEU A 18 -7.46 -3.70 1.14
C LEU A 18 -7.40 -2.75 -0.06
N TYR A 19 -8.05 -3.11 -1.17
CA TYR A 19 -8.21 -2.20 -2.31
C TYR A 19 -9.39 -1.26 -2.07
N ASP A 20 -10.55 -1.84 -1.72
CA ASP A 20 -11.74 -1.10 -1.31
C ASP A 20 -12.71 -2.01 -0.54
N THR A 21 -13.82 -1.43 -0.09
CA THR A 21 -14.97 -2.16 0.46
C THR A 21 -16.08 -2.25 -0.55
N VAL A 22 -16.71 -3.41 -0.65
CA VAL A 22 -17.96 -3.60 -1.43
C VAL A 22 -19.13 -3.15 -0.58
N LEU A 23 -19.96 -2.26 -1.13
CA LEU A 23 -21.17 -1.77 -0.46
C LEU A 23 -22.43 -2.35 -1.11
N ASP A 24 -23.46 -2.56 -0.31
CA ASP A 24 -24.80 -2.85 -0.81
C ASP A 24 -25.53 -1.59 -1.30
N GLY A 25 -26.78 -1.76 -1.78
CA GLY A 25 -27.61 -0.65 -2.25
C GLY A 25 -27.99 0.38 -1.17
N ALA A 26 -27.79 0.07 0.11
CA ALA A 26 -27.98 0.95 1.25
C ALA A 26 -26.67 1.60 1.74
N GLY A 27 -25.54 1.34 1.06
CA GLY A 27 -24.22 1.84 1.43
C GLY A 27 -23.56 1.10 2.59
N GLN A 28 -24.06 -0.08 2.97
CA GLN A 28 -23.45 -0.89 4.04
C GLN A 28 -22.34 -1.79 3.47
N PRO A 29 -21.21 -1.95 4.19
CA PRO A 29 -20.15 -2.82 3.73
C PRO A 29 -20.56 -4.29 3.82
N ILE A 30 -20.52 -4.98 2.68
CA ILE A 30 -20.88 -6.40 2.54
C ILE A 30 -19.70 -7.27 2.08
N GLY A 31 -18.58 -6.67 1.74
CA GLY A 31 -17.40 -7.38 1.26
C GLY A 31 -16.15 -6.50 1.20
N LEU A 32 -15.07 -7.13 0.81
CA LEU A 32 -13.75 -6.52 0.63
C LEU A 32 -13.27 -6.77 -0.80
N ASP A 33 -12.72 -5.75 -1.44
CA ASP A 33 -12.00 -5.88 -2.70
C ASP A 33 -10.50 -6.00 -2.44
N VAL A 34 -9.89 -6.97 -3.10
CA VAL A 34 -8.44 -7.17 -3.11
C VAL A 34 -7.96 -7.29 -4.55
N VAL A 35 -6.86 -6.60 -4.86
CA VAL A 35 -6.17 -6.70 -6.14
C VAL A 35 -4.80 -7.34 -5.90
N TYR A 36 -4.43 -8.32 -6.72
CA TYR A 36 -3.19 -9.06 -6.54
C TYR A 36 -2.59 -9.50 -7.86
N LEU A 37 -1.28 -9.76 -7.83
CA LEU A 37 -0.57 -10.43 -8.94
C LEU A 37 -0.58 -11.94 -8.75
N VAL A 38 -0.78 -12.66 -9.85
CA VAL A 38 -0.67 -14.11 -9.88
C VAL A 38 0.81 -14.50 -9.99
N VAL A 39 1.47 -14.64 -8.84
CA VAL A 39 2.92 -14.89 -8.75
C VAL A 39 3.29 -16.14 -7.99
N GLY A 40 2.32 -16.83 -7.39
CA GLY A 40 2.60 -18.00 -6.56
C GLY A 40 1.41 -18.92 -6.43
N LYS A 41 1.58 -19.99 -5.65
CA LYS A 41 0.61 -21.07 -5.56
C LYS A 41 -0.77 -20.60 -5.09
N LEU A 42 -0.83 -19.83 -3.98
CA LEU A 42 -2.11 -19.33 -3.48
C LEU A 42 -2.79 -18.39 -4.49
N THR A 43 -2.04 -17.45 -5.05
CA THR A 43 -2.61 -16.48 -6.01
C THR A 43 -3.03 -17.15 -7.31
N GLY A 44 -2.38 -18.27 -7.71
CA GLY A 44 -2.84 -19.12 -8.81
C GLY A 44 -4.20 -19.78 -8.49
N LEU A 45 -4.33 -20.37 -7.31
CA LEU A 45 -5.59 -20.97 -6.86
C LEU A 45 -6.71 -19.92 -6.71
N LEU A 46 -6.39 -18.73 -6.20
CA LEU A 46 -7.37 -17.63 -6.11
C LEU A 46 -7.85 -17.17 -7.50
N ALA A 47 -6.96 -17.17 -8.51
CA ALA A 47 -7.33 -16.81 -9.87
C ALA A 47 -8.28 -17.82 -10.55
N GLU A 48 -8.31 -19.06 -10.07
CA GLU A 48 -9.23 -20.10 -10.51
C GLU A 48 -10.57 -20.09 -9.75
N SER A 49 -10.66 -19.32 -8.65
CA SER A 49 -11.86 -19.25 -7.80
C SER A 49 -13.05 -18.65 -8.54
N LYS A 50 -14.23 -19.12 -8.20
CA LYS A 50 -15.51 -18.70 -8.80
C LYS A 50 -16.45 -18.13 -7.76
N ALA A 51 -17.45 -17.41 -8.21
CA ALA A 51 -18.50 -16.94 -7.34
C ALA A 51 -19.16 -18.11 -6.57
N GLY A 52 -19.24 -17.98 -5.25
CA GLY A 52 -19.74 -19.00 -4.35
C GLY A 52 -18.64 -19.85 -3.69
N ASP A 53 -17.40 -19.77 -4.15
CA ASP A 53 -16.29 -20.43 -3.48
C ASP A 53 -16.02 -19.79 -2.12
N ARG A 54 -15.55 -20.60 -1.17
CA ARG A 54 -15.27 -20.18 0.20
C ARG A 54 -13.79 -19.83 0.35
N LEU A 55 -13.52 -18.72 1.05
CA LEU A 55 -12.19 -18.30 1.46
C LEU A 55 -12.15 -18.10 2.97
N GLU A 56 -11.03 -18.44 3.58
CA GLU A 56 -10.77 -18.05 4.96
C GLU A 56 -10.03 -16.72 4.99
N VAL A 57 -10.59 -15.77 5.73
CA VAL A 57 -10.06 -14.42 5.86
C VAL A 57 -9.94 -14.07 7.33
N TRP A 58 -8.78 -13.53 7.73
CA TRP A 58 -8.60 -12.95 9.06
C TRP A 58 -7.88 -11.61 8.98
N GLY A 59 -8.37 -10.69 9.80
CA GLY A 59 -7.96 -9.29 9.82
C GLY A 59 -9.08 -8.38 10.33
N PRO A 60 -8.94 -7.06 10.22
CA PRO A 60 -7.75 -6.34 9.72
C PRO A 60 -6.53 -6.55 10.62
N LEU A 61 -5.32 -6.47 10.03
CA LEU A 61 -4.06 -6.72 10.73
C LEU A 61 -3.14 -5.51 10.57
N GLY A 62 -2.29 -5.31 11.58
CA GLY A 62 -1.34 -4.20 11.59
C GLY A 62 -2.01 -2.84 11.76
N ASN A 63 -1.26 -1.79 11.40
CA ASN A 63 -1.73 -0.40 11.41
C ASN A 63 -2.03 0.11 9.98
N GLY A 64 -2.88 1.12 9.89
CA GLY A 64 -3.21 1.81 8.65
C GLY A 64 -2.25 2.96 8.34
N PHE A 65 -2.55 3.67 7.24
CA PHE A 65 -1.90 4.92 6.91
C PHE A 65 -2.24 6.02 7.93
N PRO A 66 -1.36 7.03 8.08
CA PRO A 66 -1.59 8.11 9.04
C PRO A 66 -2.79 8.99 8.68
N ASP A 67 -3.40 9.59 9.69
CA ASP A 67 -4.33 10.70 9.48
C ASP A 67 -3.53 11.94 9.04
N LEU A 68 -3.82 12.43 7.83
CA LEU A 68 -3.18 13.60 7.23
C LEU A 68 -4.11 14.81 7.14
N SER A 69 -5.13 14.84 7.99
CA SER A 69 -6.12 15.92 8.03
C SER A 69 -5.46 17.29 8.19
N GLY A 70 -5.95 18.26 7.41
CA GLY A 70 -5.47 19.65 7.44
C GLY A 70 -4.30 19.94 6.51
N LEU A 71 -3.76 18.94 5.80
CA LEU A 71 -2.78 19.19 4.75
C LEU A 71 -3.45 19.62 3.45
N ASN A 72 -2.75 20.48 2.69
CA ASN A 72 -3.26 20.90 1.39
C ASN A 72 -2.92 19.91 0.29
N HIS A 73 -1.73 19.32 0.33
CA HIS A 73 -1.24 18.43 -0.73
C HIS A 73 -0.49 17.23 -0.15
N VAL A 74 -0.94 16.03 -0.51
CA VAL A 74 -0.33 14.74 -0.17
C VAL A 74 0.11 14.04 -1.44
N GLY A 75 1.32 13.50 -1.44
CA GLY A 75 1.87 12.68 -2.52
C GLY A 75 1.86 11.20 -2.13
N LEU A 76 1.18 10.39 -2.90
CA LEU A 76 1.22 8.93 -2.81
C LEU A 76 2.12 8.38 -3.90
N VAL A 77 3.03 7.47 -3.56
CA VAL A 77 4.01 6.91 -4.50
C VAL A 77 3.89 5.40 -4.54
N ALA A 78 3.43 4.88 -5.66
CA ALA A 78 3.15 3.46 -5.89
C ALA A 78 4.15 2.83 -6.85
N GLY A 79 4.65 1.65 -6.51
CA GLY A 79 5.44 0.81 -7.42
C GLY A 79 4.77 -0.53 -7.69
N GLY A 80 4.41 -0.79 -8.94
CA GLY A 80 3.74 -2.04 -9.31
C GLY A 80 2.47 -2.28 -8.50
N ILE A 81 2.34 -3.48 -7.91
CA ILE A 81 1.17 -3.85 -7.10
C ILE A 81 1.05 -3.03 -5.81
N GLY A 82 2.06 -2.27 -5.41
CA GLY A 82 2.00 -1.38 -4.26
C GLY A 82 0.96 -0.25 -4.38
N GLN A 83 0.33 -0.08 -5.53
CA GLN A 83 -0.81 0.82 -5.71
C GLN A 83 -2.08 0.37 -4.94
N THR A 84 -2.19 -0.92 -4.63
CA THR A 84 -3.44 -1.50 -4.12
C THR A 84 -4.00 -0.87 -2.84
N PRO A 85 -3.21 -0.48 -1.82
CA PRO A 85 -3.77 0.12 -0.62
C PRO A 85 -4.21 1.57 -0.80
N PHE A 86 -3.91 2.19 -1.95
CA PHE A 86 -4.11 3.63 -2.12
C PHE A 86 -5.52 4.01 -2.56
N LEU A 87 -6.32 3.13 -3.18
CA LEU A 87 -7.67 3.52 -3.60
C LEU A 87 -8.56 3.88 -2.40
N ALA A 88 -8.63 3.00 -1.40
CA ALA A 88 -9.39 3.29 -0.19
C ALA A 88 -8.84 4.54 0.54
N TYR A 89 -7.53 4.67 0.61
CA TYR A 89 -6.89 5.80 1.27
C TYR A 89 -7.14 7.15 0.56
N ILE A 90 -7.09 7.17 -0.78
CA ILE A 90 -7.45 8.36 -1.59
C ILE A 90 -8.90 8.77 -1.33
N ARG A 91 -9.82 7.81 -1.33
CA ARG A 91 -11.24 8.05 -1.06
C ARG A 91 -11.48 8.62 0.34
N GLU A 92 -10.75 8.11 1.33
CA GLU A 92 -10.79 8.62 2.69
C GLU A 92 -10.25 10.05 2.78
N LEU A 93 -9.05 10.32 2.24
CA LEU A 93 -8.41 11.63 2.27
C LEU A 93 -9.24 12.72 1.55
N LEU A 94 -9.82 12.39 0.41
CA LEU A 94 -10.66 13.30 -0.37
C LEU A 94 -12.11 13.33 0.13
N GLY A 95 -12.47 12.53 1.14
CA GLY A 95 -13.80 12.51 1.71
C GLY A 95 -14.89 12.03 0.77
N THR A 96 -14.55 11.18 -0.20
CA THR A 96 -15.53 10.59 -1.13
C THR A 96 -16.13 9.30 -0.60
N ARG A 97 -15.50 8.67 0.41
CA ARG A 97 -15.99 7.48 1.10
C ARG A 97 -15.56 7.44 2.56
N GLY A 98 -16.43 6.99 3.44
CA GLY A 98 -16.11 6.67 4.83
C GLY A 98 -15.78 5.20 5.02
N TYR A 99 -14.92 4.89 5.98
CA TYR A 99 -14.49 3.54 6.33
C TYR A 99 -14.63 3.28 7.82
N ALA A 100 -14.64 2.01 8.22
CA ALA A 100 -14.73 1.57 9.62
C ALA A 100 -15.92 2.20 10.39
N GLY A 101 -17.05 2.42 9.71
CA GLY A 101 -18.24 3.05 10.31
C GLY A 101 -18.11 4.56 10.54
N GLN A 102 -17.00 5.19 10.10
CA GLN A 102 -16.87 6.64 10.15
C GLN A 102 -17.43 7.28 8.87
N PRO A 103 -18.09 8.45 9.00
CA PRO A 103 -18.58 9.17 7.83
C PRO A 103 -17.41 9.69 6.99
N ALA A 104 -17.64 9.82 5.68
CA ALA A 104 -16.71 10.47 4.78
C ALA A 104 -16.42 11.91 5.26
N ARG A 105 -15.14 12.28 5.33
CA ARG A 105 -14.68 13.62 5.72
C ARG A 105 -13.57 14.06 4.78
N HIS A 106 -13.78 15.19 4.11
CA HIS A 106 -12.74 15.80 3.30
C HIS A 106 -11.64 16.32 4.23
N SER A 107 -10.47 15.71 4.16
CA SER A 107 -9.35 15.98 5.07
C SER A 107 -8.14 16.62 4.39
N VAL A 108 -7.98 16.40 3.08
CA VAL A 108 -6.86 16.88 2.26
C VAL A 108 -7.42 17.51 0.98
N GLN A 109 -6.89 18.67 0.56
CA GLN A 109 -7.40 19.37 -0.62
C GLN A 109 -7.01 18.71 -1.93
N ARG A 110 -5.78 18.15 -2.02
CA ARG A 110 -5.25 17.51 -3.22
C ARG A 110 -4.43 16.25 -2.86
N VAL A 111 -4.71 15.19 -3.58
CA VAL A 111 -3.93 13.96 -3.52
C VAL A 111 -3.35 13.69 -4.91
N SER A 112 -2.03 13.71 -5.04
CA SER A 112 -1.34 13.28 -6.25
C SER A 112 -0.86 11.84 -6.08
N LEU A 113 -1.23 10.97 -7.01
CA LEU A 113 -0.77 9.59 -7.07
C LEU A 113 0.28 9.45 -8.18
N PHE A 114 1.53 9.22 -7.78
CA PHE A 114 2.64 8.87 -8.67
C PHE A 114 2.72 7.35 -8.75
N TYR A 115 2.41 6.78 -9.91
CA TYR A 115 2.32 5.34 -10.10
C TYR A 115 3.28 4.85 -11.17
N GLY A 116 4.26 4.05 -10.75
CA GLY A 116 5.32 3.51 -11.59
C GLY A 116 5.19 2.01 -11.79
N VAL A 117 5.38 1.56 -13.03
CA VAL A 117 5.43 0.14 -13.43
C VAL A 117 6.53 -0.08 -14.48
N ARG A 118 6.84 -1.34 -14.79
CA ARG A 118 7.85 -1.68 -15.81
C ARG A 118 7.41 -1.29 -17.22
N SER A 119 6.17 -1.60 -17.57
CA SER A 119 5.54 -1.28 -18.86
C SER A 119 4.04 -1.04 -18.69
N ALA A 120 3.39 -0.46 -19.68
CA ALA A 120 1.95 -0.17 -19.67
C ALA A 120 1.08 -1.40 -19.39
N ASP A 121 1.53 -2.60 -19.75
CA ASP A 121 0.80 -3.86 -19.53
C ASP A 121 0.61 -4.18 -18.02
N PHE A 122 1.40 -3.57 -17.15
CA PHE A 122 1.29 -3.74 -15.70
C PHE A 122 0.47 -2.65 -15.01
N LEU A 123 -0.07 -1.70 -15.76
CA LEU A 123 -0.96 -0.69 -15.18
C LEU A 123 -2.31 -1.31 -14.81
N ALA A 124 -2.75 -1.07 -13.58
CA ALA A 124 -4.03 -1.55 -13.09
C ALA A 124 -4.69 -0.49 -12.21
N GLY A 125 -6.04 -0.41 -12.25
CA GLY A 125 -6.82 0.50 -11.41
C GLY A 125 -6.73 1.98 -11.80
N VAL A 126 -6.19 2.33 -12.97
CA VAL A 126 -6.01 3.72 -13.43
C VAL A 126 -7.33 4.49 -13.39
N ASP A 127 -8.39 3.92 -13.94
CA ASP A 127 -9.71 4.53 -13.97
C ASP A 127 -10.31 4.69 -12.56
N ASP A 128 -10.05 3.74 -11.66
CA ASP A 128 -10.52 3.79 -10.28
C ASP A 128 -9.88 4.96 -9.51
N PHE A 129 -8.58 5.19 -9.71
CA PHE A 129 -7.87 6.32 -9.08
C PHE A 129 -8.32 7.67 -9.61
N MET A 130 -8.54 7.77 -10.93
CA MET A 130 -9.09 8.97 -11.54
C MET A 130 -10.51 9.23 -11.06
N ALA A 131 -11.35 8.20 -11.01
CA ALA A 131 -12.72 8.31 -10.49
C ALA A 131 -12.76 8.66 -9.00
N ALA A 132 -11.76 8.25 -8.22
CA ALA A 132 -11.61 8.64 -6.81
C ALA A 132 -11.21 10.10 -6.63
N GLY A 133 -10.76 10.79 -7.70
CA GLY A 133 -10.36 12.19 -7.68
C GLY A 133 -8.87 12.43 -7.47
N ALA A 134 -8.03 11.41 -7.62
CA ALA A 134 -6.58 11.59 -7.55
C ALA A 134 -6.04 12.33 -8.79
N ASP A 135 -5.06 13.20 -8.56
CA ASP A 135 -4.21 13.74 -9.61
C ASP A 135 -3.15 12.69 -9.96
N LEU A 136 -3.42 11.94 -11.04
CA LEU A 136 -2.68 10.72 -11.39
C LEU A 136 -1.54 10.99 -12.35
N HIS A 137 -0.33 10.61 -11.95
CA HIS A 137 0.91 10.71 -12.73
C HIS A 137 1.50 9.32 -12.95
N LEU A 138 1.67 8.92 -14.20
CA LEU A 138 2.14 7.59 -14.59
C LEU A 138 3.60 7.61 -15.04
N ALA A 139 4.37 6.61 -14.60
CA ALA A 139 5.71 6.34 -15.08
C ALA A 139 5.84 4.88 -15.53
N THR A 140 6.55 4.64 -16.63
CA THR A 140 6.95 3.30 -17.06
C THR A 140 8.45 3.26 -17.32
N ASP A 141 9.12 2.20 -16.88
CA ASP A 141 10.57 2.07 -17.06
C ASP A 141 10.95 2.10 -18.54
N ASP A 142 10.12 1.47 -19.41
CA ASP A 142 10.34 1.38 -20.84
C ASP A 142 9.82 2.58 -21.65
N GLY A 143 9.01 3.46 -21.04
CA GLY A 143 8.39 4.62 -21.68
C GLY A 143 7.14 4.28 -22.52
N SER A 144 6.53 3.11 -22.32
CA SER A 144 5.32 2.70 -23.04
C SER A 144 4.06 3.49 -22.63
N CYS A 145 4.08 4.16 -21.46
CA CYS A 145 3.02 5.05 -20.99
C CYS A 145 3.57 6.09 -20.01
N GLY A 146 3.14 7.33 -20.15
CA GLY A 146 3.52 8.41 -19.24
C GLY A 146 5.00 8.77 -19.29
N PHE A 147 5.57 9.11 -18.13
CA PHE A 147 6.98 9.43 -17.97
C PHE A 147 7.85 8.19 -18.18
N LYS A 148 8.93 8.33 -18.96
CA LYS A 148 9.91 7.25 -19.15
C LYS A 148 10.96 7.31 -18.05
N GLY A 149 10.93 6.37 -17.11
CA GLY A 149 11.88 6.31 -16.00
C GLY A 149 11.23 5.85 -14.69
N PHE A 150 11.94 6.03 -13.59
CA PHE A 150 11.44 5.64 -12.28
C PHE A 150 10.45 6.65 -11.72
N VAL A 151 9.47 6.15 -10.98
CA VAL A 151 8.42 6.98 -10.35
C VAL A 151 8.97 8.05 -9.41
N THR A 152 10.12 7.81 -8.77
CA THR A 152 10.80 8.82 -7.95
C THR A 152 11.37 9.98 -8.76
N GLN A 153 11.81 9.72 -10.00
CA GLN A 153 12.24 10.77 -10.92
C GLN A 153 11.05 11.61 -11.39
N LEU A 154 9.93 10.94 -11.73
CA LEU A 154 8.69 11.64 -12.06
C LEU A 154 8.24 12.55 -10.91
N LEU A 155 8.32 12.08 -9.65
CA LEU A 155 7.98 12.88 -8.48
C LEU A 155 8.83 14.14 -8.37
N GLU A 156 10.13 14.09 -8.73
CA GLU A 156 11.03 15.24 -8.67
C GLU A 156 10.69 16.34 -9.68
N GLU A 157 9.97 16.01 -10.77
CA GLU A 157 9.52 16.97 -11.78
C GLU A 157 8.22 17.73 -11.39
N HIS A 158 7.62 17.38 -10.25
CA HIS A 158 6.36 17.94 -9.81
C HIS A 158 6.52 18.80 -8.54
N GLU A 159 5.45 19.53 -8.21
CA GLU A 159 5.37 20.29 -6.96
C GLU A 159 5.51 19.36 -5.76
N ARG A 160 6.37 19.73 -4.81
CA ARG A 160 6.62 18.94 -3.61
C ARG A 160 5.39 18.87 -2.71
N PRO A 161 4.89 17.67 -2.41
CA PRO A 161 3.81 17.49 -1.44
C PRO A 161 4.27 17.85 -0.02
N GLN A 162 3.32 18.13 0.85
CA GLN A 162 3.59 18.38 2.28
C GLN A 162 3.85 17.08 3.05
N HIS A 163 3.41 15.94 2.50
CA HIS A 163 3.61 14.61 3.05
C HIS A 163 3.72 13.58 1.94
N LEU A 164 4.58 12.60 2.10
CA LEU A 164 4.76 11.50 1.17
C LEU A 164 4.32 10.18 1.82
N VAL A 165 3.64 9.35 1.05
CA VAL A 165 3.29 7.98 1.46
C VAL A 165 3.68 7.03 0.33
N GLY A 166 4.47 6.00 0.64
CA GLY A 166 4.99 5.07 -0.35
C GLY A 166 4.56 3.62 -0.11
N CYS A 167 4.31 2.89 -1.20
CA CYS A 167 4.15 1.44 -1.19
C CYS A 167 4.67 0.85 -2.50
N GLY A 168 5.55 -0.15 -2.40
CA GLY A 168 6.15 -0.79 -3.58
C GLY A 168 7.45 -1.51 -3.28
N PRO A 169 8.28 -1.79 -4.30
CA PRO A 169 9.54 -2.50 -4.14
C PRO A 169 10.53 -1.79 -3.21
N GLY A 170 11.30 -2.56 -2.44
CA GLY A 170 12.28 -2.04 -1.47
C GLY A 170 13.23 -0.96 -2.03
N PRO A 171 13.82 -1.13 -3.22
CA PRO A 171 14.66 -0.09 -3.82
C PRO A 171 13.93 1.23 -4.07
N MET A 172 12.68 1.18 -4.53
CA MET A 172 11.85 2.39 -4.71
C MET A 172 11.58 3.07 -3.37
N MET A 173 11.20 2.31 -2.35
CA MET A 173 10.91 2.85 -1.01
C MET A 173 12.15 3.47 -0.37
N LYS A 174 13.34 2.85 -0.55
CA LYS A 174 14.61 3.44 -0.10
C LYS A 174 14.90 4.76 -0.80
N ALA A 175 14.73 4.83 -2.13
CA ALA A 175 14.90 6.05 -2.89
C ALA A 175 13.92 7.15 -2.45
N LEU A 176 12.64 6.78 -2.23
CA LEU A 176 11.63 7.70 -1.72
C LEU A 176 11.96 8.24 -0.32
N ALA A 177 12.42 7.37 0.59
CA ALA A 177 12.87 7.79 1.93
C ALA A 177 14.02 8.80 1.87
N MET A 178 15.01 8.56 0.99
CA MET A 178 16.13 9.48 0.79
C MET A 178 15.68 10.82 0.21
N LEU A 179 14.76 10.80 -0.76
CA LEU A 179 14.19 12.00 -1.36
C LEU A 179 13.40 12.82 -0.34
N ALA A 180 12.56 12.16 0.46
CA ALA A 180 11.80 12.79 1.55
C ALA A 180 12.71 13.46 2.58
N GLN A 181 13.80 12.79 2.96
CA GLN A 181 14.82 13.35 3.86
C GLN A 181 15.50 14.59 3.25
N GLN A 182 15.88 14.53 1.98
CA GLN A 182 16.46 15.66 1.25
C GLN A 182 15.48 16.86 1.20
N TRP A 183 14.23 16.59 0.97
CA TRP A 183 13.17 17.61 0.90
C TRP A 183 12.71 18.09 2.28
N LYS A 184 13.07 17.38 3.34
CA LYS A 184 12.57 17.59 4.71
C LYS A 184 11.05 17.49 4.78
N VAL A 185 10.49 16.51 4.09
CA VAL A 185 9.05 16.21 4.04
C VAL A 185 8.82 14.91 4.81
N PRO A 186 7.83 14.86 5.73
CA PRO A 186 7.47 13.61 6.39
C PRO A 186 7.08 12.54 5.37
N CYS A 187 7.47 11.30 5.63
CA CYS A 187 7.23 10.18 4.72
C CYS A 187 6.88 8.91 5.50
N HIS A 188 5.80 8.27 5.10
CA HIS A 188 5.41 6.94 5.62
C HIS A 188 5.50 5.90 4.52
N LEU A 189 5.98 4.71 4.87
CA LEU A 189 6.18 3.60 3.92
C LEU A 189 5.43 2.37 4.40
N SER A 190 4.60 1.82 3.51
CA SER A 190 3.94 0.54 3.73
C SER A 190 4.82 -0.59 3.22
N LEU A 191 5.38 -1.36 4.16
CA LEU A 191 6.32 -2.42 3.87
C LEU A 191 5.63 -3.74 3.56
N GLU A 192 6.23 -4.50 2.64
CA GLU A 192 5.87 -5.88 2.35
C GLU A 192 7.02 -6.80 2.75
N THR A 193 6.70 -7.83 3.54
CA THR A 193 7.63 -8.89 3.93
C THR A 193 6.92 -10.24 3.90
N PRO A 194 7.63 -11.37 3.75
CA PRO A 194 7.01 -12.68 3.87
C PRO A 194 6.30 -12.85 5.21
N MET A 195 5.01 -13.13 5.18
CA MET A 195 4.19 -13.33 6.38
C MET A 195 3.68 -14.77 6.45
N ALA A 196 3.89 -15.42 7.61
CA ALA A 196 3.34 -16.73 7.88
C ALA A 196 2.03 -16.63 8.68
N CYS A 197 2.05 -16.08 9.89
CA CYS A 197 0.86 -16.03 10.76
C CYS A 197 0.02 -14.75 10.59
N GLY A 198 0.64 -13.60 10.31
CA GLY A 198 -0.03 -12.29 10.26
C GLY A 198 -0.43 -11.70 11.61
N ILE A 199 -0.24 -12.42 12.73
CA ILE A 199 -0.72 -12.05 14.08
C ILE A 199 0.42 -11.85 15.10
N GLY A 200 1.67 -11.72 14.64
CA GLY A 200 2.81 -11.36 15.46
C GLY A 200 3.47 -12.48 16.26
N ILE A 201 3.10 -13.75 16.08
CA ILE A 201 3.63 -14.88 16.87
C ILE A 201 4.91 -15.46 16.26
N CYS A 202 4.99 -15.60 14.92
CA CYS A 202 6.04 -16.37 14.25
C CYS A 202 7.32 -15.59 13.96
N PHE A 203 7.33 -14.28 14.04
CA PHE A 203 8.45 -13.40 13.75
C PHE A 203 9.05 -13.55 12.32
N SER A 204 8.28 -14.05 11.35
CA SER A 204 8.75 -14.18 9.96
C SER A 204 8.76 -12.86 9.20
N CYS A 205 7.94 -11.90 9.60
CA CYS A 205 7.71 -10.64 8.88
C CYS A 205 8.44 -9.45 9.53
N VAL A 206 9.71 -9.61 9.90
CA VAL A 206 10.44 -8.55 10.59
C VAL A 206 11.14 -7.60 9.64
N THR A 207 11.23 -6.34 10.05
CA THR A 207 12.05 -5.29 9.43
C THR A 207 12.92 -4.62 10.49
N LYS A 208 14.03 -4.02 10.05
CA LYS A 208 14.93 -3.27 10.95
C LYS A 208 14.41 -1.85 11.14
N VAL A 209 14.26 -1.43 12.40
CA VAL A 209 13.87 -0.09 12.79
C VAL A 209 14.96 0.51 13.68
N LYS A 210 15.35 1.73 13.42
CA LYS A 210 16.35 2.45 14.22
C LYS A 210 15.91 2.49 15.68
N THR A 211 16.80 2.05 16.55
CA THR A 211 16.60 2.01 18.00
C THR A 211 17.92 2.42 18.65
N PRO A 212 18.09 3.72 18.93
CA PRO A 212 19.38 4.26 19.39
C PRO A 212 19.92 3.57 20.66
N GLU A 213 19.02 3.05 21.51
CA GLU A 213 19.36 2.35 22.76
C GLU A 213 19.83 0.91 22.51
N SER A 214 19.62 0.36 21.32
CA SER A 214 20.10 -0.97 20.95
C SER A 214 21.62 -0.94 20.71
N PRO A 215 22.36 -1.97 21.12
CA PRO A 215 23.81 -2.07 20.82
C PRO A 215 24.13 -2.03 19.31
N THR A 216 23.19 -2.41 18.46
CA THR A 216 23.32 -2.40 17.01
C THR A 216 22.82 -1.11 16.37
N GLY A 217 22.20 -0.19 17.16
CA GLY A 217 21.52 1.01 16.67
C GLY A 217 20.17 0.74 15.99
N TRP A 218 19.73 -0.52 15.93
CA TRP A 218 18.44 -0.95 15.40
C TRP A 218 17.90 -2.17 16.13
N ASP A 219 16.62 -2.43 15.96
CA ASP A 219 15.93 -3.63 16.46
C ASP A 219 14.90 -4.10 15.43
N TYR A 220 14.45 -5.34 15.55
CA TYR A 220 13.40 -5.88 14.70
C TYR A 220 12.01 -5.42 15.15
N ARG A 221 11.18 -5.06 14.15
CA ARG A 221 9.74 -4.84 14.30
C ARG A 221 8.99 -5.75 13.34
N ARG A 222 7.83 -6.22 13.77
CA ARG A 222 6.97 -7.14 13.00
C ARG A 222 6.08 -6.33 12.07
N VAL A 223 6.22 -6.52 10.78
CA VAL A 223 5.42 -5.79 9.79
C VAL A 223 3.92 -6.07 9.95
N CYS A 224 3.52 -7.26 10.39
CA CYS A 224 2.12 -7.61 10.56
C CYS A 224 1.43 -7.02 11.82
N VAL A 225 2.18 -6.47 12.77
CA VAL A 225 1.64 -5.93 14.04
C VAL A 225 2.13 -4.52 14.28
N ASP A 226 3.46 -4.29 14.19
CA ASP A 226 4.09 -2.99 14.45
C ASP A 226 4.00 -2.08 13.20
N GLY A 227 3.78 -2.68 12.00
CA GLY A 227 3.51 -2.08 10.71
C GLY A 227 2.12 -2.45 10.17
N PRO A 228 1.92 -2.50 8.85
CA PRO A 228 2.92 -2.41 7.78
C PRO A 228 3.45 -1.00 7.50
N VAL A 229 2.79 0.04 8.01
CA VAL A 229 3.14 1.43 7.78
C VAL A 229 4.12 1.90 8.85
N PHE A 230 5.27 2.40 8.40
CA PHE A 230 6.32 2.94 9.26
C PHE A 230 6.71 4.33 8.79
N ASP A 231 7.14 5.16 9.72
CA ASP A 231 7.83 6.39 9.39
C ASP A 231 9.17 6.06 8.71
N ALA A 232 9.41 6.63 7.54
CA ALA A 232 10.56 6.34 6.70
C ALA A 232 11.89 6.70 7.39
N GLU A 233 11.90 7.71 8.26
CA GLU A 233 13.09 8.12 9.00
C GLU A 233 13.52 7.09 10.05
N ASN A 234 12.57 6.28 10.54
CA ASN A 234 12.83 5.23 11.52
C ASN A 234 13.30 3.91 10.89
N LEU A 235 13.24 3.75 9.58
CA LEU A 235 13.68 2.52 8.92
C LEU A 235 15.21 2.47 8.78
N SER A 236 15.79 1.28 8.98
CA SER A 236 17.18 0.99 8.68
C SER A 236 17.26 0.24 7.36
N TRP A 237 17.99 0.80 6.41
CA TRP A 237 18.14 0.29 5.05
C TRP A 237 19.43 -0.50 4.82
N GLU A 238 20.11 -0.89 5.91
CA GLU A 238 21.33 -1.70 5.89
C GLU A 238 21.07 -3.20 5.84
#